data_b4367d85895c015d8fc4f0883c80baed
#
_entry.id   b4367d85895c015d8fc4f0883c80baed
#
_cell.length_a   1.000
_cell.length_b   1.000
_cell.length_c   1.000
_cell.angle_alpha   90.00
_cell.angle_beta   90.00
_cell.angle_gamma   90.00
#
_symmetry.space_group_name_H-M   'P 1'
#
loop_
_entity.id
_entity.type
_entity.pdbx_description
1 polymer ?
#
loop_
_entity_poly.entity_id
_entity_poly.type
_entity_poly.pdbx_seq_one_letter_code
_entity_poly.pdbx_strand_id
1 'polypeptide(L)'
;MPLGFNVDEYVQDALIVMRGRRIEVELLFSKTAAAWVKDKSWHPSQETNVLKDGRLKMALKVADTAELVGWILSFGSQVRVVRPDALGRRVQEEARKIVRAAKV
;
A
#
# COMPACT_ATOMS: atom_id res chain seq x y z
N MET A 1 -13.35 -3.58 4.46
CA MET A 1 -12.87 -3.95 4.08
C MET A 1 -12.31 -3.66 4.33
N PRO A 2 -12.07 -3.04 4.67
CA PRO A 2 -11.43 -2.67 4.70
C PRO A 2 -10.87 -2.24 4.33
N LEU A 3 -10.68 -1.57 4.78
CA LEU A 3 -10.37 -1.41 3.81
C LEU A 3 -10.47 -2.28 3.23
N GLY A 4 -10.60 -2.45 3.10
CA GLY A 4 -10.71 -3.05 2.62
C GLY A 4 -10.72 -3.21 1.79
N PHE A 5 -10.42 -2.90 1.70
CA PHE A 5 -10.45 -3.29 0.52
C PHE A 5 -10.87 -4.59 0.29
N ASN A 6 -11.12 -4.95 0.55
CA ASN A 6 -11.39 -5.78 0.22
C ASN A 6 -11.88 -6.19 -0.05
N VAL A 7 -12.32 -6.18 -0.25
CA VAL A 7 -12.78 -6.34 -0.83
C VAL A 7 -12.92 -6.65 -1.50
N ASP A 8 -12.99 -7.21 -1.40
CA ASP A 8 -12.99 -7.37 -2.28
C ASP A 8 -13.24 -7.35 -3.38
N GLU A 9 -13.73 -8.34 -3.29
CA GLU A 9 -13.91 -8.25 -4.64
C GLU A 9 -14.65 -7.08 -5.01
N TYR A 10 -15.62 -6.76 -4.28
CA TYR A 10 -16.35 -5.58 -4.47
C TYR A 10 -15.48 -4.35 -4.33
N VAL A 11 -14.63 -4.34 -3.35
CA VAL A 11 -13.74 -3.23 -3.16
C VAL A 11 -12.76 -3.11 -4.30
N GLN A 12 -12.31 -4.25 -4.80
CA GLN A 12 -11.43 -4.27 -5.91
C GLN A 12 -12.08 -3.69 -7.14
N ASP A 13 -13.35 -4.00 -7.36
CA ASP A 13 -14.07 -3.44 -8.48
C ASP A 13 -14.24 -1.95 -8.32
N ALA A 14 -14.46 -1.48 -7.11
CA ALA A 14 -14.60 -0.08 -6.86
C ALA A 14 -13.33 0.68 -7.21
N LEU A 15 -12.18 0.12 -6.89
CA LEU A 15 -10.93 0.75 -7.24
C LEU A 15 -10.76 0.88 -8.75
N ILE A 16 -11.18 -0.13 -9.47
CA ILE A 16 -11.08 -0.09 -10.91
C ILE A 16 -12.04 0.93 -11.48
N VAL A 17 -13.24 0.97 -10.97
CA VAL A 17 -14.26 1.88 -11.45
C VAL A 17 -13.87 3.33 -11.22
N MET A 18 -13.10 3.61 -10.20
CA MET A 18 -12.67 4.98 -9.95
C MET A 18 -11.70 5.48 -11.00
N ARG A 19 -11.44 4.67 -11.97
CA ARG A 19 -10.65 5.04 -13.09
C ARG A 19 -9.28 5.44 -12.81
N GLY A 20 -8.71 5.01 -11.72
CA GLY A 20 -7.31 5.17 -11.49
C GLY A 20 -6.59 4.38 -12.54
N ARG A 21 -5.55 4.96 -13.12
CA ARG A 21 -4.74 4.22 -14.03
C ARG A 21 -4.12 3.07 -13.28
N ARG A 22 -4.15 1.88 -13.85
CA ARG A 22 -3.54 0.73 -13.22
C ARG A 22 -2.02 0.86 -13.26
N ILE A 23 -1.39 0.73 -12.12
CA ILE A 23 0.06 0.85 -12.02
C ILE A 23 0.64 -0.35 -11.30
N GLU A 24 1.90 -0.59 -11.53
CA GLU A 24 2.63 -1.62 -10.81
C GLU A 24 3.31 -0.98 -9.61
N VAL A 25 3.00 -1.49 -8.44
CA VAL A 25 3.48 -0.96 -7.19
C VAL A 25 4.36 -1.99 -6.52
N GLU A 26 5.48 -1.55 -6.01
CA GLU A 26 6.36 -2.41 -5.25
C GLU A 26 6.57 -1.79 -3.88
N LEU A 27 6.27 -2.56 -2.85
CA LEU A 27 6.36 -2.11 -1.47
C LEU A 27 7.34 -2.98 -0.72
N LEU A 28 7.99 -2.39 0.28
CA LEU A 28 8.89 -3.13 1.14
C LEU A 28 8.42 -2.94 2.57
N PHE A 29 8.02 -4.03 3.21
CA PHE A 29 7.54 -4.01 4.58
C PHE A 29 8.67 -4.39 5.52
N SER A 30 8.69 -3.77 6.70
CA SER A 30 9.67 -4.10 7.72
C SER A 30 9.46 -5.54 8.19
N LYS A 31 10.47 -6.05 8.87
CA LYS A 31 10.39 -7.39 9.45
C LYS A 31 9.18 -7.51 10.39
N THR A 32 8.91 -6.47 11.16
CA THR A 32 7.79 -6.48 12.09
C THR A 32 6.46 -6.59 11.36
N ALA A 33 6.26 -5.77 10.33
CA ALA A 33 5.02 -5.80 9.59
C ALA A 33 4.89 -7.07 8.76
N ALA A 34 6.01 -7.59 8.26
CA ALA A 34 5.99 -8.79 7.43
C ALA A 34 5.32 -9.96 8.14
N ALA A 35 5.48 -10.03 9.45
CA ALA A 35 4.95 -11.16 10.21
C ALA A 35 3.45 -11.30 10.06
N TRP A 36 2.73 -10.17 9.92
CA TRP A 36 1.27 -10.24 9.80
C TRP A 36 0.76 -9.88 8.41
N VAL A 37 1.57 -9.22 7.61
CA VAL A 37 1.14 -8.89 6.24
C VAL A 37 1.18 -10.12 5.34
N LYS A 38 2.18 -10.97 5.50
CA LYS A 38 2.40 -12.07 4.57
C LYS A 38 1.27 -13.09 4.54
N ASP A 39 0.52 -13.19 5.62
CA ASP A 39 -0.53 -14.21 5.72
C ASP A 39 -1.88 -13.72 5.22
N LYS A 40 -1.95 -12.48 4.74
CA LYS A 40 -3.22 -11.90 4.33
C LYS A 40 -3.25 -11.68 2.83
N SER A 41 -4.45 -11.80 2.29
CA SER A 41 -4.68 -11.52 0.88
C SER A 41 -5.25 -10.11 0.77
N TRP A 42 -4.44 -9.17 0.28
CA TRP A 42 -4.83 -7.78 0.18
C TRP A 42 -5.41 -7.46 -1.19
N HIS A 43 -4.93 -8.14 -2.21
CA HIS A 43 -5.38 -7.90 -3.58
C HIS A 43 -5.05 -9.14 -4.41
N PRO A 44 -5.90 -9.49 -5.38
CA PRO A 44 -5.64 -10.68 -6.20
C PRO A 44 -4.32 -10.65 -6.96
N SER A 45 -3.84 -9.45 -7.30
CA SER A 45 -2.59 -9.34 -8.06
C SER A 45 -1.35 -9.41 -7.19
N GLN A 46 -1.52 -9.54 -5.88
CA GLN A 46 -0.41 -9.46 -4.96
C GLN A 46 0.58 -10.61 -5.14
N GLU A 47 1.86 -10.26 -5.15
CA GLU A 47 2.94 -11.24 -5.12
C GLU A 47 3.86 -10.84 -4.01
N THR A 48 4.18 -11.77 -3.12
CA THR A 48 5.00 -11.46 -1.97
C THR A 48 6.25 -12.33 -1.95
N ASN A 49 7.31 -11.79 -1.38
CA ASN A 49 8.57 -12.48 -1.29
C ASN A 49 9.26 -12.06 0.00
N VAL A 50 9.48 -13.02 0.90
CA VAL A 50 10.15 -12.74 2.15
C VAL A 50 11.65 -12.76 1.89
N LEU A 51 12.31 -11.67 2.26
CA LEU A 51 13.74 -11.53 2.05
C LEU A 51 14.52 -12.24 3.15
N LYS A 52 15.82 -12.40 2.94
CA LYS A 52 16.66 -13.11 3.89
C LYS A 52 16.67 -12.49 5.27
N ASP A 53 16.53 -11.17 5.33
CA ASP A 53 16.56 -10.48 6.62
C ASP A 53 15.17 -10.38 7.27
N GLY A 54 14.17 -11.02 6.69
CA GLY A 54 12.83 -11.04 7.26
C GLY A 54 11.90 -9.97 6.74
N ARG A 55 12.39 -9.02 5.96
CA ARG A 55 11.51 -8.03 5.35
C ARG A 55 10.70 -8.68 4.25
N LEU A 56 9.62 -8.03 3.86
CA LEU A 56 8.73 -8.58 2.84
C LEU A 56 8.59 -7.62 1.68
N LYS A 57 8.79 -8.13 0.49
CA LYS A 57 8.58 -7.35 -0.72
C LYS A 57 7.24 -7.76 -1.32
N MET A 58 6.42 -6.78 -1.65
CA MET A 58 5.11 -7.04 -2.21
C MET A 58 4.96 -6.28 -3.51
N ALA A 59 4.50 -6.96 -4.54
CA ALA A 59 4.21 -6.36 -5.84
C ALA A 59 2.71 -6.42 -6.07
N LEU A 60 2.15 -5.32 -6.56
CA LEU A 60 0.73 -5.20 -6.81
C LEU A 60 0.51 -4.51 -8.15
N LYS A 61 -0.61 -4.84 -8.79
CA LYS A 61 -1.08 -4.10 -9.96
C LYS A 61 -2.43 -3.55 -9.59
N VAL A 62 -2.48 -2.27 -9.28
CA VAL A 62 -3.68 -1.66 -8.72
C VAL A 62 -3.91 -0.29 -9.34
N ALA A 63 -5.12 0.23 -9.14
CA ALA A 63 -5.43 1.57 -9.59
C ALA A 63 -4.72 2.59 -8.72
N ASP A 64 -4.27 3.66 -9.35
CA ASP A 64 -3.55 4.73 -8.65
C ASP A 64 -4.56 5.72 -8.11
N THR A 65 -5.02 5.47 -6.89
CA THR A 65 -6.08 6.27 -6.27
C THR A 65 -5.66 6.76 -4.90
N ALA A 66 -6.46 7.67 -4.35
CA ALA A 66 -6.22 8.16 -3.00
C ALA A 66 -6.34 7.04 -1.96
N GLU A 67 -7.21 6.07 -2.23
CA GLU A 67 -7.36 4.93 -1.33
C GLU A 67 -6.07 4.14 -1.22
N LEU A 68 -5.36 4.03 -2.32
CA LEU A 68 -4.07 3.33 -2.30
C LEU A 68 -3.10 4.04 -1.36
N VAL A 69 -3.01 5.36 -1.46
CA VAL A 69 -2.13 6.13 -0.59
C VAL A 69 -2.53 5.95 0.87
N GLY A 70 -3.84 6.00 1.15
CA GLY A 70 -4.33 5.82 2.51
C GLY A 70 -4.01 4.45 3.06
N TRP A 71 -4.16 3.42 2.23
CA TRP A 71 -3.84 2.07 2.65
C TRP A 71 -2.36 1.93 3.01
N ILE A 72 -1.49 2.49 2.16
CA ILE A 72 -0.05 2.45 2.43
C ILE A 72 0.27 3.18 3.73
N LEU A 73 -0.33 4.36 3.92
CA LEU A 73 -0.09 5.14 5.13
C LEU A 73 -0.56 4.43 6.39
N SER A 74 -1.52 3.52 6.26
CA SER A 74 -2.02 2.79 7.42
C SER A 74 -0.95 1.93 8.07
N PHE A 75 0.14 1.63 7.38
CA PHE A 75 1.24 0.86 7.95
C PHE A 75 2.29 1.76 8.59
N GLY A 76 2.13 3.08 8.46
CA GLY A 76 3.05 4.02 9.08
C GLY A 76 4.46 3.84 8.55
N SER A 77 5.41 3.85 9.46
CA SER A 77 6.82 3.74 9.09
C SER A 77 7.25 2.31 8.75
N GLN A 78 6.32 1.36 8.81
CA GLN A 78 6.64 -0.05 8.58
C GLN A 78 6.63 -0.43 7.11
N VAL A 79 6.32 0.51 6.22
CA VAL A 79 6.25 0.24 4.79
C VAL A 79 7.00 1.34 4.03
N ARG A 80 7.60 0.94 2.92
CA ARG A 80 8.28 1.88 2.04
C ARG A 80 7.83 1.60 0.62
N VAL A 81 7.57 2.65 -0.14
CA VAL A 81 7.22 2.51 -1.55
C VAL A 81 8.52 2.46 -2.34
N VAL A 82 8.79 1.30 -2.95
CA VAL A 82 9.98 1.15 -3.77
C VAL A 82 9.72 1.71 -5.16
N ARG A 83 8.54 1.46 -5.70
CA ARG A 83 8.12 1.96 -7.00
C ARG A 83 6.61 2.14 -7.04
N PRO A 84 6.09 3.04 -7.83
CA PRO A 84 6.83 4.05 -8.62
C PRO A 84 7.21 5.25 -7.76
N ASP A 85 8.18 6.01 -8.21
CA ASP A 85 8.66 7.18 -7.46
C ASP A 85 7.56 8.18 -7.18
N ALA A 86 6.69 8.40 -8.14
CA ALA A 86 5.61 9.37 -7.98
C ALA A 86 4.69 8.98 -6.82
N LEU A 87 4.41 7.70 -6.68
CA LEU A 87 3.59 7.23 -5.57
C LEU A 87 4.31 7.44 -4.24
N GLY A 88 5.59 7.14 -4.20
CA GLY A 88 6.38 7.35 -3.00
C GLY A 88 6.36 8.81 -2.57
N ARG A 89 6.47 9.71 -3.53
CA ARG A 89 6.43 11.14 -3.21
C ARG A 89 5.07 11.56 -2.67
N ARG A 90 4.00 11.02 -3.23
CA ARG A 90 2.66 11.33 -2.74
C ARG A 90 2.45 10.84 -1.32
N VAL A 91 2.95 9.66 -1.02
CA VAL A 91 2.86 9.11 0.33
C VAL A 91 3.64 10.00 1.30
N GLN A 92 4.84 10.41 0.91
CA GLN A 92 5.65 11.30 1.76
C GLN A 92 4.97 12.64 1.97
N GLU A 93 4.36 13.17 0.94
CA GLU A 93 3.68 14.46 1.06
C GLU A 93 2.50 14.38 2.02
N GLU A 94 1.72 13.31 1.95
CA GLU A 94 0.62 13.13 2.88
C GLU A 94 1.12 12.95 4.30
N ALA A 95 2.23 12.26 4.47
CA ALA A 95 2.83 12.10 5.80
C ALA A 95 3.25 13.43 6.38
N ARG A 96 3.81 14.31 5.55
CA ARG A 96 4.19 15.65 6.01
C ARG A 96 2.98 16.45 6.44
N LYS A 97 1.88 16.32 5.72
CA LYS A 97 0.65 17.02 6.07
C LYS A 97 0.12 16.53 7.42
N ILE A 98 0.23 15.23 7.67
CA ILE A 98 -0.18 14.67 8.94
C ILE A 98 0.65 15.26 10.07
N VAL A 99 1.95 15.35 9.88
CA VAL A 99 2.83 15.92 10.89
C VAL A 99 2.48 17.38 11.17
N ARG A 100 2.24 18.15 10.12
CA ARG A 100 1.87 19.56 10.27
C ARG A 100 0.55 19.71 11.02
N ALA A 101 -0.43 18.88 10.68
CA ALA A 101 -1.73 18.93 11.32
C ALA A 101 -1.62 18.60 12.81
N ALA A 102 -0.75 17.67 13.16
CA ALA A 102 -0.60 17.25 14.55
C ALA A 102 0.04 18.32 15.42
N LYS A 103 0.71 19.28 14.81
CA LYS A 103 1.39 20.33 15.57
C LYS A 103 0.53 21.53 15.90
N VAL A 104 -0.65 21.56 15.39
CA VAL A 104 -1.56 22.70 15.62
C VAL A 104 -2.21 22.67 16.98
#